data_078a93b1c62cc5b6987b7c123a2b5b4b
#
_entry.id   078a93b1c62cc5b6987b7c123a2b5b4b
#
_cell.length_a   1.000
_cell.length_b   1.000
_cell.length_c   1.000
_cell.angle_alpha   90.00
_cell.angle_beta   90.00
_cell.angle_gamma   90.00
#
_symmetry.space_group_name_H-M   'P 1'
#
loop_
_entity.id
_entity.type
_entity.pdbx_description
1 polymer ?
#
loop_
_entity_poly.entity_id
_entity_poly.type
_entity_poly.pdbx_seq_one_letter_code
_entity_poly.pdbx_strand_id
1 'polypeptide(L)'
;MKTRTSKLAAIFTSVALAATMLASCGGSSDKITVISREDGSGTRGAFIELTGIEEKDSNGNKTDNTKKDALICKSTDVVLTQVSGDKNAIGYISFGSLNDTVKALKVEGVEPSTATIESGDYKIVRPFNIAVKDGLSDAAQDFENYILSSEGQDIIEKAGYIKIDKSAAAYALNNASGKVVVSGSSSVTPVMEKLAEAYQKANTNVTVDVQQSDSSTGIKDAINGTSDIGMASRDISDDELSQGIKSVTIAQDAIAVIVNKDNAVDDITMDEIKAIYTGSKTTWSDESK
;
A
#
# COMPACT_ATOMS: atom_id res chain seq x y z
N MET A 1 -91.08 -34.90 8.04
CA MET A 1 -90.17 -34.65 6.89
C MET A 1 -88.81 -35.03 7.31
N LYS A 2 -88.16 -35.99 6.58
CA LYS A 2 -86.92 -36.68 6.96
C LYS A 2 -85.74 -35.95 6.41
N THR A 3 -84.76 -35.59 7.26
CA THR A 3 -83.48 -35.11 6.86
C THR A 3 -82.43 -36.23 7.10
N ARG A 4 -81.84 -36.67 6.03
CA ARG A 4 -80.74 -37.66 6.03
C ARG A 4 -79.37 -36.94 6.28
N THR A 5 -78.73 -37.33 7.35
CA THR A 5 -77.32 -36.98 7.62
C THR A 5 -76.41 -37.97 6.91
N SER A 6 -75.60 -37.48 5.95
CA SER A 6 -74.48 -38.20 5.33
C SER A 6 -73.20 -37.93 6.09
N LYS A 7 -72.59 -38.98 6.63
CA LYS A 7 -71.27 -38.93 7.26
C LYS A 7 -70.20 -39.00 6.16
N LEU A 8 -69.39 -37.99 6.01
CA LEU A 8 -68.16 -38.04 5.27
C LEU A 8 -67.04 -38.39 6.23
N ALA A 9 -66.39 -39.51 5.97
CA ALA A 9 -65.16 -39.92 6.62
C ALA A 9 -64.01 -39.15 6.00
N ALA A 10 -63.26 -38.37 6.79
CA ALA A 10 -61.99 -37.75 6.38
C ALA A 10 -60.86 -38.72 6.61
N ILE A 11 -60.23 -39.13 5.51
CA ILE A 11 -59.00 -39.90 5.53
C ILE A 11 -57.86 -38.88 5.71
N PHE A 12 -57.18 -38.91 6.87
CA PHE A 12 -55.98 -38.19 7.11
C PHE A 12 -54.82 -38.98 6.50
N THR A 13 -54.31 -38.57 5.33
CA THR A 13 -53.04 -39.01 4.76
C THR A 13 -51.96 -38.14 5.37
N SER A 14 -51.23 -38.66 6.33
CA SER A 14 -50.01 -38.09 6.89
C SER A 14 -48.89 -38.18 5.85
N VAL A 15 -48.63 -37.06 5.16
CA VAL A 15 -47.42 -36.85 4.37
C VAL A 15 -46.28 -36.54 5.36
N ALA A 16 -45.43 -37.52 5.61
CA ALA A 16 -44.16 -37.33 6.30
C ALA A 16 -43.23 -36.50 5.36
N LEU A 17 -43.16 -35.21 5.60
CA LEU A 17 -42.18 -34.35 4.95
C LEU A 17 -40.81 -34.65 5.58
N ALA A 18 -40.01 -35.51 4.94
CA ALA A 18 -38.61 -35.69 5.26
C ALA A 18 -37.91 -34.37 4.97
N ALA A 19 -37.72 -33.55 6.01
CA ALA A 19 -36.79 -32.44 5.97
C ALA A 19 -35.37 -32.99 5.82
N THR A 20 -34.87 -33.17 4.58
CA THR A 20 -33.46 -33.26 4.30
C THR A 20 -32.86 -31.94 4.68
N MET A 21 -32.28 -31.85 5.89
CA MET A 21 -31.33 -30.81 6.22
C MET A 21 -30.14 -31.01 5.27
N LEU A 22 -30.11 -30.21 4.22
CA LEU A 22 -28.89 -29.91 3.52
C LEU A 22 -28.00 -29.20 4.55
N ALA A 23 -27.20 -29.99 5.26
CA ALA A 23 -26.00 -29.47 5.89
C ALA A 23 -25.14 -28.91 4.75
N SER A 24 -25.37 -27.63 4.41
CA SER A 24 -24.40 -26.85 3.69
C SER A 24 -23.18 -26.84 4.60
N CYS A 25 -22.25 -27.76 4.37
CA CYS A 25 -20.87 -27.58 4.78
C CYS A 25 -20.39 -26.31 4.11
N GLY A 26 -20.61 -25.18 4.76
CA GLY A 26 -19.88 -23.96 4.51
C GLY A 26 -18.45 -24.18 4.97
N GLY A 27 -17.70 -24.96 4.21
CA GLY A 27 -16.25 -24.93 4.28
C GLY A 27 -15.87 -23.51 3.91
N SER A 28 -15.46 -22.71 4.86
CA SER A 28 -14.77 -21.48 4.56
C SER A 28 -13.61 -21.86 3.66
N SER A 29 -13.66 -21.45 2.40
CA SER A 29 -12.57 -21.72 1.46
C SER A 29 -11.33 -21.06 2.05
N ASP A 30 -10.31 -21.83 2.42
CA ASP A 30 -9.00 -21.34 2.85
C ASP A 30 -8.19 -20.73 1.69
N LYS A 31 -8.85 -20.54 0.55
CA LYS A 31 -8.24 -19.97 -0.65
C LYS A 31 -7.79 -18.54 -0.40
N ILE A 32 -6.51 -18.28 -0.64
CA ILE A 32 -5.92 -16.96 -0.47
C ILE A 32 -6.43 -16.00 -1.56
N THR A 33 -6.98 -14.87 -1.13
CA THR A 33 -7.27 -13.73 -2.00
C THR A 33 -6.04 -12.83 -2.06
N VAL A 34 -5.34 -12.85 -3.19
CA VAL A 34 -4.13 -12.02 -3.37
C VAL A 34 -4.53 -10.64 -3.86
N ILE A 35 -4.14 -9.63 -3.09
CA ILE A 35 -4.37 -8.22 -3.40
C ILE A 35 -3.04 -7.58 -3.79
N SER A 36 -3.00 -6.97 -4.96
CA SER A 36 -1.83 -6.26 -5.49
C SER A 36 -2.20 -4.82 -5.86
N ARG A 37 -1.21 -4.06 -6.27
CA ARG A 37 -1.34 -2.68 -6.70
C ARG A 37 -1.28 -2.59 -8.23
N GLU A 38 -1.69 -1.46 -8.76
CA GLU A 38 -1.62 -1.08 -10.16
C GLU A 38 -0.18 -0.99 -10.68
N ASP A 39 0.02 -1.08 -12.00
CA ASP A 39 1.35 -1.12 -12.63
C ASP A 39 2.21 0.13 -12.36
N GLY A 40 1.62 1.31 -12.27
CA GLY A 40 2.33 2.56 -11.94
C GLY A 40 2.75 2.70 -10.47
N SER A 41 2.27 1.80 -9.59
CA SER A 41 2.53 1.86 -8.16
C SER A 41 4.01 1.59 -7.83
N GLY A 42 4.67 2.58 -7.20
CA GLY A 42 6.01 2.38 -6.65
C GLY A 42 6.05 1.33 -5.54
N THR A 43 4.95 1.18 -4.77
CA THR A 43 4.85 0.12 -3.75
C THR A 43 4.87 -1.26 -4.38
N ARG A 44 4.14 -1.46 -5.51
CA ARG A 44 4.21 -2.71 -6.25
C ARG A 44 5.62 -2.96 -6.78
N GLY A 45 6.21 -1.98 -7.47
CA GLY A 45 7.55 -2.13 -8.03
C GLY A 45 8.58 -2.55 -6.97
N ALA A 46 8.65 -1.83 -5.84
CA ALA A 46 9.55 -2.16 -4.75
C ALA A 46 9.22 -3.53 -4.11
N PHE A 47 7.93 -3.85 -3.91
CA PHE A 47 7.52 -5.11 -3.31
C PHE A 47 7.92 -6.32 -4.15
N ILE A 48 7.60 -6.31 -5.45
CA ILE A 48 7.92 -7.45 -6.34
C ILE A 48 9.42 -7.64 -6.54
N GLU A 49 10.19 -6.54 -6.57
CA GLU A 49 11.65 -6.60 -6.65
C GLU A 49 12.26 -7.17 -5.37
N LEU A 50 11.91 -6.64 -4.21
CA LEU A 50 12.46 -7.04 -2.91
C LEU A 50 12.08 -8.47 -2.49
N THR A 51 10.91 -8.94 -2.92
CA THR A 51 10.42 -10.30 -2.61
C THR A 51 10.75 -11.33 -3.70
N GLY A 52 11.45 -10.92 -4.76
CA GLY A 52 11.84 -11.80 -5.86
C GLY A 52 10.68 -12.31 -6.71
N ILE A 53 9.51 -11.65 -6.66
CA ILE A 53 8.38 -11.90 -7.57
C ILE A 53 8.73 -11.40 -8.96
N GLU A 54 9.40 -10.24 -9.06
CA GLU A 54 10.02 -9.77 -10.30
C GLU A 54 11.32 -10.54 -10.53
N GLU A 55 11.48 -11.10 -11.71
CA GLU A 55 12.68 -11.79 -12.14
C GLU A 55 13.37 -11.03 -13.27
N LYS A 56 14.71 -11.01 -13.26
CA LYS A 56 15.55 -10.42 -14.31
C LYS A 56 16.18 -11.52 -15.13
N ASP A 57 16.04 -11.48 -16.44
CA ASP A 57 16.75 -12.38 -17.35
C ASP A 57 18.24 -12.00 -17.47
N SER A 58 19.00 -12.80 -18.21
CA SER A 58 20.43 -12.55 -18.46
C SER A 58 20.73 -11.26 -19.23
N ASN A 59 19.72 -10.66 -19.87
CA ASN A 59 19.81 -9.39 -20.61
C ASN A 59 19.33 -8.19 -19.76
N GLY A 60 18.90 -8.46 -18.50
CA GLY A 60 18.38 -7.44 -17.59
C GLY A 60 16.90 -7.11 -17.78
N ASN A 61 16.18 -7.82 -18.67
CA ASN A 61 14.73 -7.60 -18.81
C ASN A 61 14.02 -8.10 -17.56
N LYS A 62 13.14 -7.26 -17.03
CA LYS A 62 12.33 -7.52 -15.85
C LYS A 62 11.01 -8.17 -16.23
N THR A 63 10.62 -9.20 -15.52
CA THR A 63 9.32 -9.86 -15.66
C THR A 63 8.61 -9.89 -14.32
N ASP A 64 7.46 -9.24 -14.24
CA ASP A 64 6.58 -9.32 -13.08
C ASP A 64 5.76 -10.62 -13.14
N ASN A 65 6.01 -11.53 -12.23
CA ASN A 65 5.36 -12.82 -12.13
C ASN A 65 4.13 -12.80 -11.20
N THR A 66 3.62 -11.63 -10.84
CA THR A 66 2.38 -11.52 -10.05
C THR A 66 1.26 -12.27 -10.76
N LYS A 67 0.57 -13.17 -10.02
CA LYS A 67 -0.54 -13.96 -10.59
C LYS A 67 -1.60 -13.08 -11.25
N LYS A 68 -2.10 -13.52 -12.39
CA LYS A 68 -2.98 -12.71 -13.25
C LYS A 68 -4.38 -12.45 -12.67
N ASP A 69 -4.83 -13.29 -11.74
CA ASP A 69 -6.11 -13.17 -11.04
C ASP A 69 -5.99 -12.46 -9.68
N ALA A 70 -4.85 -11.83 -9.40
CA ALA A 70 -4.71 -10.94 -8.25
C ALA A 70 -5.67 -9.75 -8.37
N LEU A 71 -6.32 -9.38 -7.25
CA LEU A 71 -7.17 -8.20 -7.19
C LEU A 71 -6.30 -6.93 -7.21
N ILE A 72 -6.46 -6.12 -8.25
CA ILE A 72 -5.65 -4.90 -8.42
C ILE A 72 -6.33 -3.69 -7.79
N CYS A 73 -5.65 -3.06 -6.83
CA CYS A 73 -6.09 -1.87 -6.12
C CYS A 73 -5.29 -0.64 -6.55
N LYS A 74 -5.97 0.49 -6.76
CA LYS A 74 -5.38 1.73 -7.29
C LYS A 74 -4.81 2.68 -6.23
N SER A 75 -4.94 2.35 -4.94
CA SER A 75 -4.37 3.16 -3.85
C SER A 75 -4.15 2.32 -2.59
N THR A 76 -3.39 2.86 -1.64
CA THR A 76 -3.15 2.27 -0.32
C THR A 76 -4.46 2.04 0.45
N ASP A 77 -5.38 3.00 0.43
CA ASP A 77 -6.66 2.91 1.15
C ASP A 77 -7.57 1.83 0.59
N VAL A 78 -7.53 1.62 -0.74
CA VAL A 78 -8.30 0.53 -1.38
C VAL A 78 -7.72 -0.82 -0.96
N VAL A 79 -6.40 -0.98 -0.84
CA VAL A 79 -5.79 -2.23 -0.31
C VAL A 79 -6.27 -2.48 1.13
N LEU A 80 -6.20 -1.47 2.01
CA LEU A 80 -6.68 -1.57 3.39
C LEU A 80 -8.14 -2.02 3.44
N THR A 81 -9.01 -1.40 2.64
CA THR A 81 -10.43 -1.73 2.55
C THR A 81 -10.65 -3.18 2.11
N GLN A 82 -9.95 -3.63 1.07
CA GLN A 82 -10.11 -4.99 0.55
C GLN A 82 -9.60 -6.04 1.53
N VAL A 83 -8.44 -5.81 2.16
CA VAL A 83 -7.88 -6.75 3.16
C VAL A 83 -8.76 -6.81 4.40
N SER A 84 -9.26 -5.69 4.90
CA SER A 84 -10.16 -5.67 6.06
C SER A 84 -11.50 -6.34 5.80
N GLY A 85 -11.96 -6.39 4.56
CA GLY A 85 -13.24 -7.00 4.16
C GLY A 85 -13.19 -8.49 3.85
N ASP A 86 -12.01 -9.10 3.70
CA ASP A 86 -11.85 -10.52 3.34
C ASP A 86 -10.87 -11.21 4.28
N LYS A 87 -11.38 -12.17 5.07
CA LYS A 87 -10.59 -12.94 6.05
C LYS A 87 -9.40 -13.67 5.43
N ASN A 88 -9.50 -14.06 4.17
CA ASN A 88 -8.48 -14.82 3.46
C ASN A 88 -7.54 -13.93 2.63
N ALA A 89 -7.73 -12.61 2.66
CA ALA A 89 -6.92 -11.69 1.89
C ALA A 89 -5.51 -11.53 2.46
N ILE A 90 -4.56 -11.39 1.53
CA ILE A 90 -3.21 -10.88 1.77
C ILE A 90 -2.97 -9.67 0.87
N GLY A 91 -2.35 -8.64 1.40
CA GLY A 91 -1.97 -7.44 0.68
C GLY A 91 -0.67 -6.85 1.21
N TYR A 92 -0.26 -5.73 0.67
CA TYR A 92 0.91 -5.00 1.14
C TYR A 92 0.68 -3.49 1.03
N ILE A 93 1.19 -2.77 2.01
CA ILE A 93 1.06 -1.31 2.10
C ILE A 93 2.34 -0.69 2.66
N SER A 94 2.47 0.64 2.56
CA SER A 94 3.44 1.41 3.35
C SER A 94 3.20 1.19 4.84
N PHE A 95 4.27 0.97 5.61
CA PHE A 95 4.22 0.79 7.06
C PHE A 95 3.61 2.01 7.76
N GLY A 96 3.96 3.22 7.33
CA GLY A 96 3.36 4.45 7.89
C GLY A 96 1.86 4.63 7.62
N SER A 97 1.26 3.79 6.76
CA SER A 97 -0.20 3.75 6.52
C SER A 97 -0.91 2.66 7.33
N LEU A 98 -0.17 1.86 8.12
CA LEU A 98 -0.75 0.79 8.92
C LEU A 98 -1.73 1.36 9.95
N ASN A 99 -2.87 0.71 10.08
CA ASN A 99 -3.91 1.10 11.05
C ASN A 99 -4.62 -0.12 11.64
N ASP A 100 -5.55 0.13 12.56
CA ASP A 100 -6.25 -0.91 13.32
C ASP A 100 -7.27 -1.73 12.51
N THR A 101 -7.42 -1.54 11.22
CA THR A 101 -8.39 -2.30 10.41
C THR A 101 -7.81 -3.61 9.87
N VAL A 102 -6.48 -3.74 9.84
CA VAL A 102 -5.75 -4.90 9.33
C VAL A 102 -4.68 -5.35 10.35
N LYS A 103 -4.07 -6.51 10.10
CA LYS A 103 -2.94 -7.05 10.86
C LYS A 103 -1.70 -7.10 9.97
N ALA A 104 -0.58 -6.53 10.43
CA ALA A 104 0.71 -6.73 9.80
C ALA A 104 1.29 -8.09 10.21
N LEU A 105 1.84 -8.82 9.25
CA LEU A 105 2.59 -10.04 9.50
C LEU A 105 4.04 -9.73 9.85
N LYS A 106 4.64 -10.57 10.67
CA LYS A 106 6.09 -10.69 10.71
C LYS A 106 6.58 -11.25 9.38
N VAL A 107 7.77 -10.82 8.97
CA VAL A 107 8.45 -11.42 7.81
C VAL A 107 9.77 -12.00 8.29
N GLU A 108 9.96 -13.30 8.09
CA GLU A 108 11.11 -14.05 8.62
C GLU A 108 11.25 -13.90 10.16
N GLY A 109 10.14 -13.91 10.88
CA GLY A 109 10.09 -13.71 12.33
C GLY A 109 10.27 -12.26 12.79
N VAL A 110 10.49 -11.30 11.89
CA VAL A 110 10.73 -9.89 12.21
C VAL A 110 9.46 -9.07 12.02
N GLU A 111 9.00 -8.40 13.07
CA GLU A 111 7.88 -7.47 13.03
C GLU A 111 8.27 -6.15 12.35
N PRO A 112 7.45 -5.59 11.43
CA PRO A 112 7.68 -4.25 10.91
C PRO A 112 7.48 -3.21 12.03
N SER A 113 8.55 -2.52 12.38
CA SER A 113 8.56 -1.44 13.37
C SER A 113 9.66 -0.44 13.02
N THR A 114 9.56 0.79 13.53
CA THR A 114 10.60 1.79 13.34
C THR A 114 11.98 1.25 13.74
N ALA A 115 12.06 0.54 14.87
CA ALA A 115 13.32 -0.02 15.37
C ALA A 115 13.90 -1.09 14.42
N THR A 116 13.08 -2.04 13.93
CA THR A 116 13.54 -3.12 13.05
C THR A 116 13.83 -2.64 11.62
N ILE A 117 13.20 -1.54 11.19
CA ILE A 117 13.49 -0.87 9.92
C ILE A 117 14.84 -0.14 10.04
N GLU A 118 15.06 0.64 11.10
CA GLU A 118 16.31 1.37 11.34
C GLU A 118 17.52 0.43 11.54
N SER A 119 17.34 -0.69 12.24
CA SER A 119 18.42 -1.69 12.42
C SER A 119 18.72 -2.49 11.14
N GLY A 120 17.83 -2.43 10.13
CA GLY A 120 17.92 -3.25 8.92
C GLY A 120 17.56 -4.71 9.13
N ASP A 121 16.92 -5.08 10.24
CA ASP A 121 16.43 -6.44 10.50
C ASP A 121 15.21 -6.73 9.60
N TYR A 122 14.25 -5.79 9.49
CA TYR A 122 13.16 -5.90 8.54
C TYR A 122 13.65 -5.59 7.12
N LYS A 123 13.41 -6.51 6.17
CA LYS A 123 14.09 -6.49 4.85
C LYS A 123 13.30 -5.81 3.73
N ILE A 124 11.98 -5.68 3.85
CA ILE A 124 11.17 -5.07 2.79
C ILE A 124 11.12 -3.55 3.01
N VAL A 125 12.24 -2.88 2.74
CA VAL A 125 12.44 -1.43 2.96
C VAL A 125 12.74 -0.74 1.62
N ARG A 126 12.26 0.48 1.48
CA ARG A 126 12.40 1.29 0.26
C ARG A 126 12.53 2.77 0.57
N PRO A 127 13.08 3.60 -0.33
CA PRO A 127 13.04 5.04 -0.17
C PRO A 127 11.66 5.61 -0.51
N PHE A 128 11.34 6.73 0.12
CA PHE A 128 10.42 7.72 -0.40
C PHE A 128 11.22 8.83 -1.05
N ASN A 129 10.98 9.05 -2.33
CA ASN A 129 11.69 10.03 -3.13
C ASN A 129 10.73 11.10 -3.64
N ILE A 130 11.26 12.28 -3.85
CA ILE A 130 10.63 13.28 -4.71
C ILE A 130 11.45 13.45 -5.99
N ALA A 131 10.73 13.63 -7.10
CA ALA A 131 11.28 13.96 -8.41
C ALA A 131 11.13 15.45 -8.63
N VAL A 132 12.21 16.15 -8.89
CA VAL A 132 12.24 17.59 -9.10
C VAL A 132 13.06 17.94 -10.33
N LYS A 133 12.74 19.02 -11.03
CA LYS A 133 13.56 19.59 -12.11
C LYS A 133 14.53 20.64 -11.59
N ASP A 134 15.57 20.90 -12.37
CA ASP A 134 16.36 22.10 -12.20
C ASP A 134 15.49 23.35 -12.49
N GLY A 135 15.70 24.39 -11.68
CA GLY A 135 14.99 25.66 -11.86
C GLY A 135 13.57 25.63 -11.28
N LEU A 136 13.36 24.93 -10.17
CA LEU A 136 12.14 25.05 -9.38
C LEU A 136 11.80 26.53 -9.12
N SER A 137 10.53 26.84 -8.96
CA SER A 137 10.11 28.13 -8.42
C SER A 137 10.65 28.32 -7.01
N ASP A 138 10.81 29.59 -6.57
CA ASP A 138 11.26 29.87 -5.20
C ASP A 138 10.36 29.19 -4.15
N ALA A 139 9.06 29.10 -4.40
CA ALA A 139 8.11 28.44 -3.52
C ALA A 139 8.33 26.92 -3.47
N ALA A 140 8.56 26.27 -4.62
CA ALA A 140 8.79 24.83 -4.67
C ALA A 140 10.14 24.45 -4.06
N GLN A 141 11.19 25.24 -4.30
CA GLN A 141 12.51 25.05 -3.68
C GLN A 141 12.45 25.25 -2.16
N ASP A 142 11.70 26.23 -1.70
CA ASP A 142 11.53 26.50 -0.27
C ASP A 142 10.76 25.36 0.42
N PHE A 143 9.74 24.81 -0.24
CA PHE A 143 9.03 23.64 0.27
C PHE A 143 9.93 22.38 0.32
N GLU A 144 10.76 22.16 -0.70
CA GLU A 144 11.76 21.09 -0.68
C GLU A 144 12.73 21.25 0.51
N ASN A 145 13.24 22.48 0.73
CA ASN A 145 14.10 22.81 1.87
C ASN A 145 13.39 22.55 3.21
N TYR A 146 12.09 22.85 3.30
CA TYR A 146 11.28 22.53 4.49
C TYR A 146 11.18 21.04 4.74
N ILE A 147 10.89 20.24 3.70
CA ILE A 147 10.82 18.77 3.81
C ILE A 147 12.13 18.19 4.39
N LEU A 148 13.27 18.72 3.94
CA LEU A 148 14.60 18.26 4.34
C LEU A 148 15.10 18.88 5.65
N SER A 149 14.42 19.88 6.20
CA SER A 149 14.75 20.52 7.47
C SER A 149 14.47 19.62 8.69
N SER A 150 14.98 20.00 9.86
CA SER A 150 14.69 19.28 11.12
C SER A 150 13.20 19.22 11.39
N GLU A 151 12.43 20.29 11.10
CA GLU A 151 10.99 20.33 11.30
C GLU A 151 10.26 19.36 10.36
N GLY A 152 10.67 19.32 9.08
CA GLY A 152 10.14 18.36 8.10
C GLY A 152 10.47 16.92 8.46
N GLN A 153 11.71 16.65 8.84
CA GLN A 153 12.16 15.32 9.25
C GLN A 153 11.49 14.84 10.54
N ASP A 154 11.18 15.74 11.48
CA ASP A 154 10.41 15.41 12.69
C ASP A 154 8.94 15.05 12.38
N ILE A 155 8.34 15.67 11.35
CA ILE A 155 7.00 15.30 10.88
C ILE A 155 7.02 13.91 10.26
N ILE A 156 8.05 13.60 9.46
CA ILE A 156 8.27 12.29 8.84
C ILE A 156 8.37 11.21 9.94
N GLU A 157 9.19 11.42 10.96
CA GLU A 157 9.36 10.48 12.07
C GLU A 157 8.05 10.29 12.87
N LYS A 158 7.36 11.38 13.21
CA LYS A 158 6.05 11.32 13.91
C LYS A 158 4.96 10.64 13.08
N ALA A 159 5.10 10.63 11.76
CA ALA A 159 4.21 9.92 10.86
C ALA A 159 4.53 8.41 10.73
N GLY A 160 5.56 7.92 11.44
CA GLY A 160 5.94 6.50 11.45
C GLY A 160 6.96 6.09 10.39
N TYR A 161 7.56 7.06 9.69
CA TYR A 161 8.62 6.81 8.72
C TYR A 161 10.00 7.06 9.34
N ILE A 162 11.04 6.61 8.65
CA ILE A 162 12.41 6.81 9.10
C ILE A 162 12.97 8.07 8.42
N LYS A 163 13.40 9.04 9.24
CA LYS A 163 14.07 10.24 8.74
C LYS A 163 15.42 9.89 8.11
N ILE A 164 15.81 10.62 7.08
CA ILE A 164 17.07 10.39 6.35
C ILE A 164 18.24 11.14 6.98
N ASP A 165 17.98 12.22 7.70
CA ASP A 165 19.00 13.00 8.38
C ASP A 165 18.56 13.35 9.80
N LYS A 166 19.24 12.74 10.79
CA LYS A 166 19.00 13.00 12.23
C LYS A 166 19.62 14.32 12.70
N SER A 167 20.46 14.94 11.86
CA SER A 167 21.19 16.19 12.13
C SER A 167 20.76 17.34 11.21
N ALA A 168 19.64 17.20 10.51
CA ALA A 168 19.13 18.21 9.61
C ALA A 168 19.04 19.58 10.27
N ALA A 169 19.44 20.64 9.52
CA ALA A 169 19.36 22.01 10.00
C ALA A 169 17.89 22.45 10.17
N ALA A 170 17.68 23.42 11.05
CA ALA A 170 16.36 24.03 11.21
C ALA A 170 15.95 24.76 9.94
N TYR A 171 14.64 24.75 9.66
CA TYR A 171 14.09 25.49 8.53
C TYR A 171 14.31 26.99 8.68
N ALA A 172 14.86 27.59 7.63
CA ALA A 172 15.06 29.05 7.55
C ALA A 172 14.05 29.65 6.60
N LEU A 173 13.05 30.35 7.13
CA LEU A 173 12.03 31.04 6.32
C LEU A 173 12.67 32.06 5.36
N ASN A 174 12.42 31.94 4.07
CA ASN A 174 12.97 32.84 3.04
C ASN A 174 11.93 33.77 2.39
N ASN A 175 10.68 33.79 2.89
CA ASN A 175 9.56 34.58 2.37
C ASN A 175 9.17 34.27 0.91
N ALA A 176 9.42 33.05 0.44
CA ALA A 176 8.93 32.57 -0.84
C ALA A 176 7.39 32.68 -0.89
N SER A 177 6.84 32.89 -2.08
CA SER A 177 5.40 33.02 -2.28
C SER A 177 4.96 32.37 -3.58
N GLY A 178 3.71 31.90 -3.62
CA GLY A 178 3.13 31.28 -4.81
C GLY A 178 2.41 29.98 -4.53
N LYS A 179 2.25 29.18 -5.59
CA LYS A 179 1.62 27.86 -5.52
C LYS A 179 2.65 26.78 -5.87
N VAL A 180 2.64 25.69 -5.12
CA VAL A 180 3.41 24.46 -5.39
C VAL A 180 2.42 23.34 -5.68
N VAL A 181 2.61 22.63 -6.78
CA VAL A 181 1.82 21.45 -7.14
C VAL A 181 2.69 20.21 -6.91
N VAL A 182 2.19 19.29 -6.10
CA VAL A 182 2.83 18.03 -5.79
C VAL A 182 1.92 16.90 -6.21
N SER A 183 2.38 15.95 -7.02
CA SER A 183 1.55 14.81 -7.44
C SER A 183 2.29 13.48 -7.30
N GLY A 184 1.54 12.38 -7.17
CA GLY A 184 2.12 11.04 -7.26
C GLY A 184 1.69 10.06 -6.18
N SER A 185 2.63 9.28 -5.70
CA SER A 185 2.47 8.09 -4.88
C SER A 185 1.45 8.20 -3.75
N SER A 186 0.41 7.35 -3.78
CA SER A 186 -0.58 7.24 -2.69
C SER A 186 0.01 6.79 -1.35
N SER A 187 1.21 6.20 -1.34
CA SER A 187 1.92 5.85 -0.10
C SER A 187 2.66 7.05 0.52
N VAL A 188 3.10 8.00 -0.31
CA VAL A 188 3.78 9.22 0.15
C VAL A 188 2.78 10.31 0.51
N THR A 189 1.61 10.33 -0.13
CA THR A 189 0.56 11.35 0.07
C THR A 189 0.26 11.65 1.54
N PRO A 190 0.05 10.67 2.46
CA PRO A 190 -0.32 10.99 3.83
C PRO A 190 0.74 11.78 4.61
N VAL A 191 2.02 11.55 4.36
CA VAL A 191 3.09 12.34 5.00
C VAL A 191 3.31 13.67 4.27
N MET A 192 3.16 13.70 2.95
CA MET A 192 3.29 14.93 2.18
C MET A 192 2.22 15.96 2.54
N GLU A 193 0.98 15.54 2.78
CA GLU A 193 -0.09 16.39 3.27
C GLU A 193 0.23 17.01 4.64
N LYS A 194 0.80 16.23 5.56
CA LYS A 194 1.24 16.75 6.88
C LYS A 194 2.38 17.75 6.73
N LEU A 195 3.35 17.48 5.84
CA LEU A 195 4.44 18.39 5.53
C LEU A 195 3.92 19.70 4.91
N ALA A 196 3.00 19.59 3.95
CA ALA A 196 2.37 20.75 3.29
C ALA A 196 1.57 21.60 4.30
N GLU A 197 0.77 20.96 5.16
CA GLU A 197 0.01 21.66 6.20
C GLU A 197 0.93 22.42 7.16
N ALA A 198 2.00 21.79 7.63
CA ALA A 198 2.93 22.42 8.56
C ALA A 198 3.75 23.52 7.90
N TYR A 199 4.19 23.31 6.66
CA TYR A 199 4.89 24.33 5.88
C TYR A 199 4.03 25.58 5.63
N GLN A 200 2.76 25.42 5.23
CA GLN A 200 1.85 26.52 5.01
C GLN A 200 1.53 27.32 6.30
N LYS A 201 1.67 26.69 7.47
CA LYS A 201 1.61 27.40 8.76
C LYS A 201 2.87 28.23 9.02
N ALA A 202 4.03 27.73 8.60
CA ALA A 202 5.31 28.45 8.73
C ALA A 202 5.46 29.55 7.68
N ASN A 203 5.01 29.31 6.45
CA ASN A 203 5.02 30.27 5.34
C ASN A 203 3.62 30.43 4.74
N THR A 204 2.88 31.44 5.21
CA THR A 204 1.49 31.69 4.81
C THR A 204 1.35 32.29 3.40
N ASN A 205 2.45 32.63 2.75
CA ASN A 205 2.46 33.17 1.38
C ASN A 205 2.49 32.08 0.30
N VAL A 206 2.65 30.79 0.69
CA VAL A 206 2.69 29.67 -0.23
C VAL A 206 1.46 28.78 -0.01
N THR A 207 0.90 28.29 -1.12
CA THR A 207 -0.11 27.22 -1.13
C THR A 207 0.51 25.97 -1.73
N VAL A 208 0.42 24.84 -1.05
CA VAL A 208 0.85 23.52 -1.55
C VAL A 208 -0.37 22.66 -1.86
N ASP A 209 -0.50 22.26 -3.12
CA ASP A 209 -1.59 21.41 -3.64
C ASP A 209 -1.06 19.98 -3.83
N VAL A 210 -1.47 19.07 -2.97
CA VAL A 210 -1.03 17.67 -2.99
C VAL A 210 -2.09 16.82 -3.70
N GLN A 211 -1.69 16.17 -4.80
CA GLN A 211 -2.57 15.39 -5.67
C GLN A 211 -2.13 13.91 -5.68
N GLN A 212 -2.99 13.06 -5.14
CA GLN A 212 -2.72 11.62 -5.09
C GLN A 212 -2.90 10.97 -6.46
N SER A 213 -1.90 10.18 -6.86
CA SER A 213 -1.95 9.25 -8.00
C SER A 213 -1.08 8.03 -7.71
N ASP A 214 -0.27 7.60 -8.66
CA ASP A 214 0.78 6.59 -8.49
C ASP A 214 2.17 7.19 -8.73
N SER A 215 3.24 6.44 -8.39
CA SER A 215 4.62 6.94 -8.50
C SER A 215 5.03 7.26 -9.92
N SER A 216 4.67 6.42 -10.88
CA SER A 216 5.04 6.63 -12.30
C SER A 216 4.34 7.86 -12.88
N THR A 217 3.07 8.07 -12.49
CA THR A 217 2.32 9.29 -12.86
C THR A 217 2.96 10.53 -12.25
N GLY A 218 3.29 10.52 -10.95
CA GLY A 218 3.92 11.67 -10.29
C GLY A 218 5.29 12.03 -10.89
N ILE A 219 6.13 11.03 -11.18
CA ILE A 219 7.41 11.25 -11.86
C ILE A 219 7.18 11.86 -13.25
N LYS A 220 6.22 11.34 -14.01
CA LYS A 220 5.88 11.84 -15.34
C LYS A 220 5.36 13.28 -15.30
N ASP A 221 4.57 13.61 -14.29
CA ASP A 221 4.06 14.97 -14.09
C ASP A 221 5.20 15.95 -13.82
N ALA A 222 6.19 15.56 -12.98
CA ALA A 222 7.39 16.35 -12.76
C ALA A 222 8.22 16.52 -14.04
N ILE A 223 8.42 15.44 -14.82
CA ILE A 223 9.13 15.48 -16.11
C ILE A 223 8.44 16.44 -17.07
N ASN A 224 7.11 16.43 -17.14
CA ASN A 224 6.34 17.29 -18.05
C ASN A 224 6.14 18.71 -17.52
N GLY A 225 6.45 18.98 -16.24
CA GLY A 225 6.21 20.27 -15.59
C GLY A 225 4.73 20.51 -15.26
N THR A 226 3.91 19.45 -15.20
CA THR A 226 2.53 19.51 -14.73
C THR A 226 2.48 19.65 -13.21
N SER A 227 3.47 19.07 -12.52
CA SER A 227 3.73 19.24 -11.10
C SER A 227 5.13 19.81 -10.91
N ASP A 228 5.33 20.60 -9.85
CA ASP A 228 6.64 21.08 -9.43
C ASP A 228 7.45 19.94 -8.80
N ILE A 229 6.75 19.04 -8.07
CA ILE A 229 7.32 17.94 -7.32
C ILE A 229 6.53 16.66 -7.62
N GLY A 230 7.21 15.60 -8.05
CA GLY A 230 6.64 14.27 -8.21
C GLY A 230 6.95 13.38 -7.01
N MET A 231 5.96 12.66 -6.46
CA MET A 231 6.16 11.74 -5.32
C MET A 231 6.37 10.31 -5.81
N ALA A 232 7.41 9.64 -5.34
CA ALA A 232 7.68 8.24 -5.64
C ALA A 232 7.97 7.43 -4.37
N SER A 233 7.42 6.22 -4.30
CA SER A 233 7.66 5.25 -3.23
C SER A 233 8.50 4.06 -3.70
N ARG A 234 9.48 4.34 -4.53
CA ARG A 234 10.50 3.47 -5.10
C ARG A 234 11.68 4.31 -5.55
N ASP A 235 12.76 3.66 -5.92
CA ASP A 235 13.84 4.34 -6.65
C ASP A 235 13.34 4.90 -7.98
N ILE A 236 13.88 6.05 -8.36
CA ILE A 236 13.65 6.65 -9.68
C ILE A 236 14.68 6.03 -10.61
N SER A 237 14.23 5.45 -11.71
CA SER A 237 15.08 4.73 -12.64
C SER A 237 16.02 5.67 -13.42
N ASP A 238 17.15 5.13 -13.92
CA ASP A 238 18.08 5.88 -14.75
C ASP A 238 17.42 6.45 -16.00
N ASP A 239 16.47 5.73 -16.59
CA ASP A 239 15.68 6.19 -17.74
C ASP A 239 14.82 7.41 -17.38
N GLU A 240 14.24 7.43 -16.19
CA GLU A 240 13.45 8.57 -15.68
C GLU A 240 14.37 9.75 -15.35
N LEU A 241 15.51 9.51 -14.69
CA LEU A 241 16.52 10.54 -14.37
C LEU A 241 17.08 11.19 -15.64
N SER A 242 17.31 10.40 -16.71
CA SER A 242 17.79 10.90 -17.98
C SER A 242 16.87 11.92 -18.66
N GLN A 243 15.60 12.01 -18.22
CA GLN A 243 14.61 12.96 -18.73
C GLN A 243 14.69 14.35 -18.05
N GLY A 244 15.76 14.61 -17.30
CA GLY A 244 16.06 15.94 -16.74
C GLY A 244 15.42 16.21 -15.39
N ILE A 245 15.11 15.17 -14.62
CA ILE A 245 14.72 15.27 -13.22
C ILE A 245 15.85 14.79 -12.31
N LYS A 246 15.77 15.20 -11.04
CA LYS A 246 16.61 14.70 -9.95
C LYS A 246 15.76 13.94 -8.96
N SER A 247 16.36 12.93 -8.34
CA SER A 247 15.78 12.21 -7.21
C SER A 247 16.30 12.79 -5.90
N VAL A 248 15.37 13.16 -5.00
CA VAL A 248 15.71 13.57 -3.64
C VAL A 248 15.00 12.61 -2.68
N THR A 249 15.75 11.86 -1.92
CA THR A 249 15.19 10.98 -0.88
C THR A 249 14.74 11.84 0.29
N ILE A 250 13.50 11.64 0.74
CA ILE A 250 12.90 12.39 1.85
C ILE A 250 12.67 11.54 3.11
N ALA A 251 12.51 10.23 2.95
CA ALA A 251 12.31 9.28 4.05
C ALA A 251 12.70 7.86 3.62
N GLN A 252 12.87 6.95 4.59
CA GLN A 252 12.76 5.51 4.36
C GLN A 252 11.44 4.99 4.89
N ASP A 253 10.85 4.05 4.18
CA ASP A 253 9.61 3.37 4.52
C ASP A 253 9.77 1.86 4.38
N ALA A 254 9.03 1.10 5.17
CA ALA A 254 8.91 -0.34 4.97
C ALA A 254 7.59 -0.68 4.28
N ILE A 255 7.58 -1.79 3.55
CA ILE A 255 6.36 -2.37 3.01
C ILE A 255 5.90 -3.45 3.98
N ALA A 256 4.81 -3.18 4.70
CA ALA A 256 4.18 -4.15 5.57
C ALA A 256 3.32 -5.12 4.76
N VAL A 257 3.54 -6.42 4.95
CA VAL A 257 2.63 -7.47 4.46
C VAL A 257 1.46 -7.54 5.44
N ILE A 258 0.24 -7.41 4.94
CA ILE A 258 -0.96 -7.31 5.77
C ILE A 258 -1.98 -8.39 5.43
N VAL A 259 -2.70 -8.81 6.45
CA VAL A 259 -3.86 -9.71 6.36
C VAL A 259 -5.03 -9.14 7.15
N ASN A 260 -6.20 -9.74 6.97
CA ASN A 260 -7.36 -9.44 7.81
C ASN A 260 -7.06 -9.75 9.28
N LYS A 261 -7.65 -9.01 10.22
CA LYS A 261 -7.46 -9.22 11.67
C LYS A 261 -7.84 -10.63 12.14
N ASP A 262 -8.84 -11.24 11.51
CA ASP A 262 -9.32 -12.57 11.84
C ASP A 262 -8.54 -13.69 11.11
N ASN A 263 -7.51 -13.35 10.35
CA ASN A 263 -6.60 -14.34 9.76
C ASN A 263 -5.71 -14.93 10.86
N ALA A 264 -5.50 -16.25 10.83
CA ALA A 264 -4.74 -16.96 11.87
C ALA A 264 -3.21 -16.86 11.70
N VAL A 265 -2.74 -16.39 10.54
CA VAL A 265 -1.30 -16.30 10.23
C VAL A 265 -0.71 -15.05 10.92
N ASP A 266 0.44 -15.21 11.58
CA ASP A 266 1.15 -14.11 12.27
C ASP A 266 2.56 -13.87 11.71
N ASP A 267 3.11 -14.85 10.97
CA ASP A 267 4.45 -14.79 10.38
C ASP A 267 4.42 -15.40 8.98
N ILE A 268 5.27 -14.91 8.10
CA ILE A 268 5.39 -15.36 6.72
C ILE A 268 6.85 -15.26 6.26
N THR A 269 7.32 -16.23 5.50
CA THR A 269 8.65 -16.18 4.90
C THR A 269 8.65 -15.45 3.55
N MET A 270 9.82 -14.99 3.11
CA MET A 270 9.98 -14.38 1.77
C MET A 270 9.59 -15.37 0.66
N ASP A 271 9.93 -16.63 0.82
CA ASP A 271 9.56 -17.70 -0.13
C ASP A 271 8.04 -17.90 -0.19
N GLU A 272 7.34 -17.86 0.95
CA GLU A 272 5.89 -17.95 0.98
C GLU A 272 5.22 -16.74 0.35
N ILE A 273 5.74 -15.51 0.58
CA ILE A 273 5.27 -14.31 -0.12
C ILE A 273 5.38 -14.52 -1.62
N LYS A 274 6.57 -14.93 -2.10
CA LYS A 274 6.78 -15.22 -3.53
C LYS A 274 5.81 -16.30 -4.01
N ALA A 275 5.67 -17.42 -3.29
CA ALA A 275 4.79 -18.51 -3.66
C ALA A 275 3.31 -18.09 -3.78
N ILE A 276 2.82 -17.27 -2.84
CA ILE A 276 1.44 -16.75 -2.84
C ILE A 276 1.22 -15.82 -4.02
N TYR A 277 2.12 -14.83 -4.20
CA TYR A 277 1.96 -13.81 -5.23
C TYR A 277 2.20 -14.31 -6.64
N THR A 278 2.97 -15.39 -6.82
CA THR A 278 3.12 -16.07 -8.12
C THR A 278 2.06 -17.15 -8.36
N GLY A 279 1.28 -17.51 -7.33
CA GLY A 279 0.16 -18.45 -7.43
C GLY A 279 0.54 -19.91 -7.23
N SER A 280 1.76 -20.23 -6.78
CA SER A 280 2.16 -21.61 -6.43
C SER A 280 1.63 -22.06 -5.06
N LYS A 281 1.38 -21.12 -4.10
CA LYS A 281 0.61 -21.36 -2.87
C LYS A 281 -0.73 -20.64 -2.97
N THR A 282 -1.84 -21.38 -2.85
CA THR A 282 -3.20 -20.86 -3.08
C THR A 282 -4.11 -20.95 -1.87
N THR A 283 -3.68 -21.60 -0.80
CA THR A 283 -4.43 -21.77 0.44
C THR A 283 -3.57 -21.45 1.66
N TRP A 284 -4.21 -20.98 2.74
CA TRP A 284 -3.52 -20.72 4.00
C TRP A 284 -3.12 -22.00 4.74
N SER A 285 -3.95 -23.03 4.69
CA SER A 285 -3.60 -24.35 5.21
C SER A 285 -2.65 -25.06 4.25
N ASP A 286 -1.55 -25.60 4.77
CA ASP A 286 -0.73 -26.54 4.02
C ASP A 286 -1.54 -27.82 3.78
N GLU A 287 -1.99 -28.04 2.54
CA GLU A 287 -2.42 -29.37 2.11
C GLU A 287 -1.21 -30.30 1.93
N SER A 288 -0.32 -30.32 2.91
CA SER A 288 0.73 -31.34 2.99
C SER A 288 0.15 -32.59 3.64
N LYS A 289 -0.43 -33.44 2.82
CA LYS A 289 -0.59 -34.88 3.14
C LYS A 289 0.22 -35.70 2.19
#